data_e05739221be36e3ffba0536d99714c2a
#
_entry.id   e05739221be36e3ffba0536d99714c2a
#
_cell.length_a   1.000
_cell.length_b   1.000
_cell.length_c   1.000
_cell.angle_alpha   90.00
_cell.angle_beta   90.00
_cell.angle_gamma   90.00
#
_symmetry.space_group_name_H-M   'P 1'
#
loop_
_entity.id
_entity.type
_entity.pdbx_description
1 polymer ?
#
loop_
_entity_poly.entity_id
_entity_poly.type
_entity_poly.pdbx_seq_one_letter_code
_entity_poly.pdbx_strand_id
1 'polypeptide(L)'
;MRNLYYETTLHKQIRDKRTNRKERIEKDIDSYGNDILVSDELKEAYDQTHHLWSTVGEHTLRVTASSVMICYALRKLGIKANIPAVVVGSLCHDLGILRRDEKYNSKRECSREHPVDSVKVAKEIIPDLTEQSADIIERHMWPAGSSRVPNSLEGVIVSVADKYAAVKDLIKGSDINNTGVRNTIQSEADRIREKHSK
;
A
#
# COMPACT_ATOMS: atom_id res chain seq x y z
N MET A 1 -29.25 -20.54 -27.07
CA MET A 1 -29.48 -19.11 -26.73
C MET A 1 -29.56 -18.79 -25.22
N ARG A 2 -30.03 -19.68 -24.33
CA ARG A 2 -30.08 -19.40 -22.86
C ARG A 2 -28.70 -19.24 -22.19
N ASN A 3 -27.68 -19.99 -22.60
CA ASN A 3 -26.36 -19.95 -21.94
C ASN A 3 -25.61 -18.61 -22.11
N LEU A 4 -25.71 -17.98 -23.30
CA LEU A 4 -25.01 -16.73 -23.60
C LEU A 4 -25.53 -15.55 -22.77
N TYR A 5 -26.86 -15.51 -22.52
CA TYR A 5 -27.48 -14.45 -21.72
C TYR A 5 -27.10 -14.53 -20.22
N TYR A 6 -27.02 -15.75 -19.67
CA TYR A 6 -26.59 -15.95 -18.28
C TYR A 6 -25.13 -15.61 -18.06
N GLU A 7 -24.23 -15.97 -18.99
CA GLU A 7 -22.82 -15.62 -18.93
C GLU A 7 -22.59 -14.11 -18.99
N THR A 8 -23.29 -13.39 -19.87
CA THR A 8 -23.17 -11.92 -19.98
C THR A 8 -23.70 -11.22 -18.73
N THR A 9 -24.80 -11.69 -18.15
CA THR A 9 -25.36 -11.14 -16.90
C THR A 9 -24.44 -11.40 -15.70
N LEU A 10 -23.88 -12.60 -15.59
CA LEU A 10 -22.92 -12.95 -14.53
C LEU A 10 -21.64 -12.12 -14.64
N HIS A 11 -21.07 -11.98 -15.83
CA HIS A 11 -19.89 -11.16 -16.06
C HIS A 11 -20.14 -9.69 -15.73
N LYS A 12 -21.33 -9.15 -16.07
CA LYS A 12 -21.73 -7.80 -15.69
C LYS A 12 -21.81 -7.64 -14.17
N GLN A 13 -22.49 -8.56 -13.48
CA GLN A 13 -22.59 -8.52 -12.00
C GLN A 13 -21.23 -8.63 -11.31
N ILE A 14 -20.31 -9.46 -11.82
CA ILE A 14 -18.95 -9.59 -11.28
C ILE A 14 -18.19 -8.28 -11.49
N ARG A 15 -18.28 -7.68 -12.66
CA ARG A 15 -17.65 -6.39 -12.98
C ARG A 15 -18.17 -5.29 -12.06
N ASP A 16 -19.49 -5.15 -11.94
CA ASP A 16 -20.12 -4.13 -11.09
C ASP A 16 -19.71 -4.29 -9.62
N LYS A 17 -19.65 -5.54 -9.10
CA LYS A 17 -19.15 -5.80 -7.73
C LYS A 17 -17.68 -5.45 -7.56
N ARG A 18 -16.84 -5.64 -8.58
CA ARG A 18 -15.42 -5.26 -8.55
C ARG A 18 -15.25 -3.75 -8.57
N THR A 19 -16.01 -3.05 -9.42
CA THR A 19 -16.00 -1.59 -9.51
C THR A 19 -16.43 -0.98 -8.19
N ASN A 20 -17.56 -1.37 -7.61
CA ASN A 20 -18.04 -0.88 -6.32
C ASN A 20 -17.04 -1.14 -5.16
N ARG A 21 -16.30 -2.26 -5.22
CA ARG A 21 -15.26 -2.55 -4.22
C ARG A 21 -14.06 -1.61 -4.39
N LYS A 22 -13.61 -1.39 -5.62
CA LYS A 22 -12.48 -0.51 -5.93
C LYS A 22 -12.79 0.91 -5.47
N GLU A 23 -13.93 1.47 -5.86
CA GLU A 23 -14.40 2.80 -5.46
C GLU A 23 -14.46 2.98 -3.94
N ARG A 24 -14.89 1.94 -3.23
CA ARG A 24 -14.94 1.98 -1.77
C ARG A 24 -13.56 1.99 -1.13
N ILE A 25 -12.61 1.21 -1.65
CA ILE A 25 -11.22 1.21 -1.18
C ILE A 25 -10.57 2.56 -1.45
N GLU A 26 -10.73 3.11 -2.65
CA GLU A 26 -10.23 4.43 -3.03
C GLU A 26 -10.80 5.52 -2.11
N LYS A 27 -12.11 5.48 -1.83
CA LYS A 27 -12.76 6.42 -0.91
C LYS A 27 -12.16 6.36 0.50
N ASP A 28 -11.90 5.17 1.04
CA ASP A 28 -11.29 5.06 2.37
C ASP A 28 -9.86 5.58 2.36
N ILE A 29 -9.08 5.27 1.32
CA ILE A 29 -7.71 5.77 1.17
C ILE A 29 -7.71 7.31 1.09
N ASP A 30 -8.56 7.89 0.24
CA ASP A 30 -8.72 9.34 0.13
C ASP A 30 -9.17 9.98 1.46
N SER A 31 -10.12 9.34 2.17
CA SER A 31 -10.70 9.91 3.40
C SER A 31 -9.74 9.90 4.59
N TYR A 32 -8.91 8.88 4.73
CA TYR A 32 -8.04 8.70 5.89
C TYR A 32 -6.56 8.98 5.60
N GLY A 33 -6.18 9.03 4.33
CA GLY A 33 -4.80 9.20 3.89
C GLY A 33 -4.53 10.54 3.20
N ASN A 34 -5.50 11.47 3.15
CA ASN A 34 -5.40 12.69 2.35
C ASN A 34 -4.11 13.47 2.60
N ASP A 35 -3.75 13.71 3.86
CA ASP A 35 -2.55 14.50 4.20
C ASP A 35 -1.27 13.83 3.70
N ILE A 36 -1.23 12.49 3.73
CA ILE A 36 -0.09 11.72 3.22
C ILE A 36 -0.09 11.75 1.69
N LEU A 37 -1.25 11.59 1.04
CA LEU A 37 -1.38 11.55 -0.42
C LEU A 37 -0.92 12.85 -1.10
N VAL A 38 -1.05 13.98 -0.41
CA VAL A 38 -0.62 15.29 -0.91
C VAL A 38 0.78 15.69 -0.44
N SER A 39 1.41 14.93 0.45
CA SER A 39 2.73 15.23 1.02
C SER A 39 3.85 15.18 -0.04
N ASP A 40 4.91 15.93 0.21
CA ASP A 40 6.07 15.93 -0.68
C ASP A 40 6.85 14.60 -0.57
N GLU A 41 6.81 13.96 0.60
CA GLU A 41 7.43 12.66 0.84
C GLU A 41 6.80 11.57 -0.01
N LEU A 42 5.48 11.52 -0.14
CA LEU A 42 4.84 10.54 -1.01
C LEU A 42 5.09 10.86 -2.50
N LYS A 43 5.15 12.13 -2.88
CA LYS A 43 5.55 12.54 -4.24
C LYS A 43 6.97 12.05 -4.54
N GLU A 44 7.93 12.29 -3.63
CA GLU A 44 9.31 11.80 -3.76
C GLU A 44 9.35 10.26 -3.86
N ALA A 45 8.48 9.57 -3.12
CA ALA A 45 8.37 8.10 -3.17
C ALA A 45 8.02 7.56 -4.56
N TYR A 46 7.33 8.31 -5.39
CA TYR A 46 7.06 7.93 -6.79
C TYR A 46 8.28 8.06 -7.70
N ASP A 47 9.25 8.88 -7.34
CA ASP A 47 10.46 9.08 -8.13
C ASP A 47 11.57 8.10 -7.71
N GLN A 48 11.49 7.51 -6.52
CA GLN A 48 12.48 6.56 -6.02
C GLN A 48 12.14 5.11 -6.38
N THR A 49 13.08 4.42 -7.03
CA THR A 49 12.97 2.98 -7.33
C THR A 49 13.00 2.16 -6.03
N HIS A 50 12.02 1.29 -5.83
CA HIS A 50 11.94 0.38 -4.68
C HIS A 50 12.49 -1.00 -5.04
N HIS A 51 11.90 -1.67 -6.01
CA HIS A 51 12.34 -2.92 -6.62
C HIS A 51 12.64 -2.68 -8.10
N LEU A 52 13.20 -3.69 -8.79
CA LEU A 52 13.60 -3.60 -10.20
C LEU A 52 12.54 -2.98 -11.14
N TRP A 53 11.26 -3.02 -10.77
CA TRP A 53 10.12 -2.71 -11.65
C TRP A 53 9.06 -1.79 -11.02
N SER A 54 9.29 -1.27 -9.82
CA SER A 54 8.32 -0.40 -9.13
C SER A 54 9.01 0.69 -8.33
N THR A 55 8.30 1.79 -8.12
CA THR A 55 8.73 2.86 -7.20
C THR A 55 8.24 2.57 -5.78
N VAL A 56 8.80 3.27 -4.80
CA VAL A 56 8.32 3.21 -3.40
C VAL A 56 6.85 3.63 -3.33
N GLY A 57 6.44 4.70 -4.02
CA GLY A 57 5.06 5.17 -4.04
C GLY A 57 4.08 4.15 -4.63
N GLU A 58 4.42 3.52 -5.76
CA GLU A 58 3.60 2.46 -6.36
C GLU A 58 3.45 1.25 -5.43
N HIS A 59 4.54 0.82 -4.78
CA HIS A 59 4.52 -0.25 -3.81
C HIS A 59 3.61 0.11 -2.63
N THR A 60 3.78 1.29 -2.06
CA THR A 60 2.99 1.82 -0.93
C THR A 60 1.49 1.80 -1.23
N LEU A 61 1.06 2.31 -2.39
CA LEU A 61 -0.37 2.28 -2.75
C LEU A 61 -0.91 0.84 -2.93
N ARG A 62 -0.10 -0.07 -3.49
CA ARG A 62 -0.52 -1.48 -3.61
C ARG A 62 -0.68 -2.15 -2.25
N VAL A 63 0.25 -1.90 -1.33
CA VAL A 63 0.17 -2.39 0.05
C VAL A 63 -1.08 -1.85 0.71
N THR A 64 -1.34 -0.54 0.60
CA THR A 64 -2.52 0.11 1.19
C THR A 64 -3.82 -0.47 0.66
N ALA A 65 -3.99 -0.55 -0.66
CA ALA A 65 -5.19 -1.12 -1.27
C ALA A 65 -5.40 -2.59 -0.88
N SER A 66 -4.31 -3.38 -0.83
CA SER A 66 -4.37 -4.79 -0.42
C SER A 66 -4.76 -4.92 1.06
N SER A 67 -4.22 -4.08 1.93
CA SER A 67 -4.53 -4.07 3.36
C SER A 67 -6.00 -3.74 3.62
N VAL A 68 -6.54 -2.69 2.98
CA VAL A 68 -7.95 -2.33 3.09
C VAL A 68 -8.85 -3.44 2.52
N MET A 69 -8.45 -4.08 1.43
CA MET A 69 -9.17 -5.23 0.87
C MET A 69 -9.23 -6.41 1.85
N ILE A 70 -8.14 -6.71 2.57
CA ILE A 70 -8.10 -7.73 3.62
C ILE A 70 -9.05 -7.35 4.76
N CYS A 71 -9.05 -6.10 5.21
CA CYS A 71 -9.99 -5.61 6.24
C CYS A 71 -11.45 -5.86 5.85
N TYR A 72 -11.81 -5.60 4.59
CA TYR A 72 -13.15 -5.89 4.09
C TYR A 72 -13.47 -7.38 3.98
N ALA A 73 -12.49 -8.21 3.69
CA ALA A 73 -12.68 -9.66 3.70
C ALA A 73 -12.92 -10.18 5.12
N LEU A 74 -12.12 -9.74 6.09
CA LEU A 74 -12.26 -10.08 7.50
C LEU A 74 -13.60 -9.60 8.09
N ARG A 75 -14.06 -8.41 7.70
CA ARG A 75 -15.36 -7.87 8.13
C ARG A 75 -16.54 -8.78 7.74
N LYS A 76 -16.47 -9.50 6.63
CA LYS A 76 -17.47 -10.48 6.22
C LYS A 76 -17.52 -11.71 7.16
N LEU A 77 -16.42 -11.96 7.87
CA LEU A 77 -16.29 -13.01 8.89
C LEU A 77 -16.59 -12.49 10.30
N GLY A 78 -17.12 -11.26 10.42
CA GLY A 78 -17.42 -10.64 11.72
C GLY A 78 -16.22 -9.97 12.40
N ILE A 79 -15.02 -10.01 11.81
CA ILE A 79 -13.81 -9.42 12.37
C ILE A 79 -13.69 -7.97 11.88
N LYS A 80 -13.64 -7.03 12.81
CA LYS A 80 -13.52 -5.59 12.53
C LYS A 80 -12.08 -5.15 12.75
N ALA A 81 -11.48 -4.58 11.71
CA ALA A 81 -10.18 -3.90 11.77
C ALA A 81 -10.37 -2.37 11.73
N ASN A 82 -9.44 -1.64 12.31
CA ASN A 82 -9.39 -0.18 12.30
C ASN A 82 -8.83 0.30 10.94
N ILE A 83 -9.73 0.52 9.96
CA ILE A 83 -9.36 0.93 8.59
C ILE A 83 -8.55 2.25 8.57
N PRO A 84 -8.91 3.32 9.32
CA PRO A 84 -8.09 4.51 9.42
C PRO A 84 -6.62 4.21 9.78
N ALA A 85 -6.38 3.42 10.83
CA ALA A 85 -5.02 3.06 11.23
C ALA A 85 -4.29 2.22 10.17
N VAL A 86 -5.00 1.32 9.48
CA VAL A 86 -4.44 0.54 8.37
C VAL A 86 -4.05 1.43 7.20
N VAL A 87 -4.89 2.40 6.82
CA VAL A 87 -4.60 3.32 5.71
C VAL A 87 -3.37 4.17 6.04
N VAL A 88 -3.37 4.84 7.19
CA VAL A 88 -2.25 5.69 7.62
C VAL A 88 -0.97 4.86 7.76
N GLY A 89 -1.03 3.73 8.47
CA GLY A 89 0.12 2.86 8.69
C GLY A 89 0.71 2.33 7.39
N SER A 90 -0.13 1.88 6.45
CA SER A 90 0.34 1.36 5.17
C SER A 90 0.81 2.43 4.19
N LEU A 91 0.25 3.64 4.20
CA LEU A 91 0.76 4.74 3.38
C LEU A 91 2.13 5.24 3.85
N CYS A 92 2.41 5.16 5.14
CA CYS A 92 3.66 5.66 5.72
C CYS A 92 4.74 4.59 5.89
N HIS A 93 4.44 3.27 5.75
CA HIS A 93 5.34 2.20 6.20
C HIS A 93 6.74 2.26 5.63
N ASP A 94 6.90 2.71 4.38
CA ASP A 94 8.18 2.76 3.65
C ASP A 94 8.71 4.18 3.39
N LEU A 95 8.10 5.26 3.95
CA LEU A 95 8.58 6.61 3.71
C LEU A 95 9.98 6.86 4.29
N GLY A 96 10.41 6.09 5.28
CA GLY A 96 11.77 6.13 5.83
C GLY A 96 12.85 5.64 4.87
N ILE A 97 12.48 4.85 3.83
CA ILE A 97 13.43 4.32 2.84
C ILE A 97 13.85 5.38 1.80
N LEU A 98 13.17 6.53 1.78
CA LEU A 98 13.51 7.61 0.86
C LEU A 98 14.97 8.07 1.07
N ARG A 99 15.67 8.32 -0.03
CA ARG A 99 17.10 8.64 -0.07
C ARG A 99 17.97 7.60 0.64
N ARG A 100 17.60 6.32 0.52
CA ARG A 100 18.30 5.22 1.24
C ARG A 100 19.81 5.17 0.99
N ASP A 101 20.24 5.51 -0.21
CA ASP A 101 21.65 5.47 -0.61
C ASP A 101 22.48 6.58 0.07
N GLU A 102 21.82 7.64 0.57
CA GLU A 102 22.42 8.71 1.36
C GLU A 102 22.38 8.42 2.87
N LYS A 103 21.34 7.71 3.34
CA LYS A 103 21.07 7.46 4.77
C LYS A 103 21.73 6.21 5.31
N TYR A 104 21.84 5.15 4.50
CA TYR A 104 22.22 3.82 4.97
C TYR A 104 23.45 3.29 4.24
N ASN A 105 24.40 2.74 5.00
CA ASN A 105 25.64 2.18 4.45
C ASN A 105 25.43 0.78 3.83
N SER A 106 24.29 0.14 4.07
CA SER A 106 23.99 -1.19 3.54
C SER A 106 22.48 -1.46 3.47
N LYS A 107 22.08 -2.40 2.59
CA LYS A 107 20.71 -2.90 2.51
C LYS A 107 20.22 -3.50 3.83
N ARG A 108 21.12 -4.13 4.59
CA ARG A 108 20.79 -4.72 5.91
C ARG A 108 20.50 -3.63 6.95
N GLU A 109 21.27 -2.56 6.94
CA GLU A 109 21.05 -1.40 7.80
C GLU A 109 19.73 -0.72 7.43
N CYS A 110 19.51 -0.43 6.14
CA CYS A 110 18.24 0.10 5.64
C CYS A 110 17.06 -0.76 6.11
N SER A 111 17.11 -2.08 5.91
CA SER A 111 16.04 -3.00 6.31
C SER A 111 15.73 -2.97 7.82
N ARG A 112 16.72 -2.65 8.66
CA ARG A 112 16.55 -2.58 10.11
C ARG A 112 16.04 -1.21 10.58
N GLU A 113 16.54 -0.13 9.98
CA GLU A 113 16.34 1.23 10.49
C GLU A 113 15.16 1.96 9.81
N HIS A 114 14.86 1.67 8.52
CA HIS A 114 13.81 2.41 7.81
C HIS A 114 12.43 2.35 8.48
N PRO A 115 12.01 1.28 9.20
CA PRO A 115 10.70 1.31 9.86
C PRO A 115 10.63 2.39 10.96
N VAL A 116 11.72 2.57 11.69
CA VAL A 116 11.81 3.63 12.71
C VAL A 116 11.86 5.01 12.06
N ASP A 117 12.60 5.15 10.97
CA ASP A 117 12.65 6.41 10.20
C ASP A 117 11.31 6.72 9.54
N SER A 118 10.57 5.70 9.09
CA SER A 118 9.20 5.87 8.57
C SER A 118 8.24 6.43 9.63
N VAL A 119 8.39 6.03 10.89
CA VAL A 119 7.60 6.62 12.00
C VAL A 119 7.94 8.10 12.18
N LYS A 120 9.23 8.48 12.05
CA LYS A 120 9.65 9.90 12.18
C LYS A 120 9.03 10.73 11.06
N VAL A 121 9.14 10.28 9.81
CA VAL A 121 8.54 10.94 8.64
C VAL A 121 7.02 11.03 8.78
N ALA A 122 6.37 9.95 9.22
CA ALA A 122 4.93 9.94 9.43
C ALA A 122 4.47 10.98 10.48
N LYS A 123 5.25 11.21 11.53
CA LYS A 123 4.97 12.23 12.56
C LYS A 123 5.18 13.66 12.05
N GLU A 124 6.05 13.86 11.08
CA GLU A 124 6.23 15.16 10.43
C GLU A 124 5.01 15.51 9.56
N ILE A 125 4.45 14.52 8.84
CA ILE A 125 3.25 14.69 8.02
C ILE A 125 1.98 14.76 8.88
N ILE A 126 1.89 13.92 9.92
CA ILE A 126 0.72 13.78 10.81
C ILE A 126 1.20 13.97 12.26
N PRO A 127 1.19 15.20 12.81
CA PRO A 127 1.64 15.45 14.19
C PRO A 127 0.89 14.62 15.24
N ASP A 128 -0.40 14.33 15.00
CA ASP A 128 -1.26 13.53 15.88
C ASP A 128 -1.29 12.05 15.48
N LEU A 129 -0.18 11.52 14.94
CA LEU A 129 -0.08 10.11 14.56
C LEU A 129 -0.41 9.20 15.74
N THR A 130 -1.41 8.33 15.56
CA THR A 130 -1.85 7.42 16.63
C THR A 130 -0.77 6.38 16.96
N GLU A 131 -0.72 5.93 18.21
CA GLU A 131 0.19 4.85 18.64
C GLU A 131 -0.01 3.56 17.82
N GLN A 132 -1.26 3.25 17.45
CA GLN A 132 -1.57 2.10 16.61
C GLN A 132 -0.97 2.24 15.21
N SER A 133 -1.09 3.41 14.57
CA SER A 133 -0.50 3.66 13.27
C SER A 133 1.03 3.62 13.34
N ALA A 134 1.63 4.17 14.39
CA ALA A 134 3.07 4.11 14.61
C ALA A 134 3.56 2.66 14.80
N ASP A 135 2.84 1.82 15.57
CA ASP A 135 3.17 0.40 15.73
C ASP A 135 3.08 -0.37 14.40
N ILE A 136 2.06 -0.09 13.58
CA ILE A 136 1.93 -0.68 12.24
C ILE A 136 3.17 -0.33 11.39
N ILE A 137 3.58 0.93 11.37
CA ILE A 137 4.73 1.41 10.60
C ILE A 137 6.02 0.77 11.11
N GLU A 138 6.28 0.82 12.44
CA GLU A 138 7.52 0.32 13.02
C GLU A 138 7.71 -1.18 12.86
N ARG A 139 6.61 -1.95 12.82
CA ARG A 139 6.66 -3.43 12.81
C ARG A 139 6.28 -4.08 11.49
N HIS A 140 6.08 -3.28 10.43
CA HIS A 140 5.63 -3.83 9.14
C HIS A 140 6.59 -4.87 8.55
N MET A 141 7.88 -4.80 8.89
CA MET A 141 8.88 -5.77 8.39
C MET A 141 8.69 -7.19 8.91
N TRP A 142 7.87 -7.41 9.96
CA TRP A 142 7.59 -8.75 10.45
C TRP A 142 6.99 -9.65 9.33
N PRO A 143 7.33 -10.95 9.25
CA PRO A 143 8.23 -11.72 10.12
C PRO A 143 9.70 -11.67 9.68
N ALA A 144 10.09 -10.79 8.76
CA ALA A 144 11.46 -10.68 8.27
C ALA A 144 12.37 -9.88 9.21
N GLY A 145 13.65 -10.23 9.23
CA GLY A 145 14.68 -9.50 9.97
C GLY A 145 14.53 -9.58 11.49
N SER A 146 14.94 -8.51 12.16
CA SER A 146 14.84 -8.34 13.63
C SER A 146 13.54 -7.65 14.07
N SER A 147 12.55 -7.56 13.20
CA SER A 147 11.30 -6.88 13.48
C SER A 147 10.50 -7.60 14.56
N ARG A 148 9.93 -6.82 15.47
CA ARG A 148 9.03 -7.34 16.51
C ARG A 148 7.69 -7.76 15.90
N VAL A 149 7.00 -8.70 16.56
CA VAL A 149 5.63 -9.06 16.20
C VAL A 149 4.73 -7.82 16.33
N PRO A 150 3.87 -7.53 15.34
CA PRO A 150 2.87 -6.46 15.47
C PRO A 150 1.97 -6.64 16.68
N ASN A 151 1.63 -5.56 17.37
CA ASN A 151 0.78 -5.59 18.56
C ASN A 151 -0.71 -5.69 18.23
N SER A 152 -1.08 -5.53 16.96
CA SER A 152 -2.48 -5.47 16.52
C SER A 152 -2.71 -6.33 15.28
N LEU A 153 -3.97 -6.70 15.05
CA LEU A 153 -4.43 -7.34 13.83
C LEU A 153 -4.08 -6.49 12.59
N GLU A 154 -4.22 -5.18 12.70
CA GLU A 154 -3.93 -4.22 11.64
C GLU A 154 -2.46 -4.26 11.23
N GLY A 155 -1.56 -4.34 12.20
CA GLY A 155 -0.13 -4.49 11.94
C GLY A 155 0.19 -5.81 11.21
N VAL A 156 -0.46 -6.91 11.59
CA VAL A 156 -0.35 -8.19 10.87
C VAL A 156 -0.87 -8.07 9.45
N ILE A 157 -2.03 -7.42 9.25
CA ILE A 157 -2.62 -7.20 7.92
C ILE A 157 -1.65 -6.46 7.02
N VAL A 158 -1.06 -5.35 7.49
CA VAL A 158 -0.14 -4.54 6.69
C VAL A 158 1.14 -5.32 6.40
N SER A 159 1.72 -6.02 7.39
CA SER A 159 2.90 -6.87 7.19
C SER A 159 2.67 -7.95 6.12
N VAL A 160 1.52 -8.62 6.15
CA VAL A 160 1.16 -9.64 5.14
C VAL A 160 0.95 -9.02 3.77
N ALA A 161 0.26 -7.89 3.69
CA ALA A 161 0.00 -7.18 2.44
C ALA A 161 1.31 -6.70 1.78
N ASP A 162 2.25 -6.19 2.57
CA ASP A 162 3.57 -5.77 2.12
C ASP A 162 4.37 -6.95 1.51
N LYS A 163 4.47 -8.07 2.22
CA LYS A 163 5.17 -9.27 1.69
C LYS A 163 4.50 -9.81 0.43
N TYR A 164 3.16 -9.79 0.37
CA TYR A 164 2.43 -10.18 -0.83
C TYR A 164 2.70 -9.23 -2.01
N ALA A 165 2.75 -7.92 -1.78
CA ALA A 165 3.08 -6.94 -2.80
C ALA A 165 4.52 -7.11 -3.30
N ALA A 166 5.49 -7.31 -2.39
CA ALA A 166 6.88 -7.56 -2.73
C ALA A 166 7.06 -8.81 -3.61
N VAL A 167 6.40 -9.93 -3.26
CA VAL A 167 6.41 -11.16 -4.07
C VAL A 167 5.81 -10.92 -5.45
N LYS A 168 4.70 -10.19 -5.54
CA LYS A 168 4.11 -9.84 -6.84
C LYS A 168 5.03 -8.99 -7.70
N ASP A 169 5.75 -8.06 -7.12
CA ASP A 169 6.70 -7.22 -7.84
C ASP A 169 7.87 -8.06 -8.39
N LEU A 170 8.35 -9.06 -7.65
CA LEU A 170 9.37 -9.99 -8.12
C LEU A 170 8.86 -10.87 -9.29
N ILE A 171 7.63 -11.39 -9.20
CA ILE A 171 7.03 -12.22 -10.26
C ILE A 171 6.80 -11.40 -11.53
N LYS A 172 6.30 -10.15 -11.42
CA LYS A 172 6.12 -9.27 -12.58
C LYS A 172 7.44 -8.89 -13.24
N GLY A 173 8.51 -8.78 -12.48
CA GLY A 173 9.86 -8.55 -12.99
C GLY A 173 10.42 -9.73 -13.80
N SER A 174 9.91 -10.94 -13.61
CA SER A 174 10.27 -12.11 -14.42
C SER A 174 9.51 -12.18 -15.76
N ASP A 175 8.36 -11.48 -15.87
CA ASP A 175 7.55 -11.40 -17.11
C ASP A 175 7.92 -10.13 -17.91
N ILE A 176 9.12 -10.13 -18.48
CA ILE A 176 9.75 -9.02 -19.22
C ILE A 176 8.92 -8.50 -20.43
N ASN A 177 7.84 -9.18 -20.81
CA ASN A 177 7.05 -8.86 -22.01
C ASN A 177 5.71 -8.13 -21.75
N ASN A 178 5.40 -7.69 -20.54
CA ASN A 178 4.06 -7.12 -20.27
C ASN A 178 4.06 -5.58 -20.14
N THR A 179 4.36 -4.88 -21.25
CA THR A 179 4.22 -3.43 -21.42
C THR A 179 2.83 -2.87 -21.05
N GLY A 180 1.78 -3.68 -21.18
CA GLY A 180 0.41 -3.25 -20.89
C GLY A 180 0.13 -2.97 -19.40
N VAL A 181 0.73 -3.73 -18.50
CA VAL A 181 0.51 -3.56 -17.03
C VAL A 181 1.22 -2.32 -16.51
N ARG A 182 2.41 -1.99 -17.03
CA ARG A 182 3.14 -0.77 -16.68
C ARG A 182 2.34 0.49 -17.03
N ASN A 183 1.74 0.50 -18.23
CA ASN A 183 0.93 1.63 -18.68
C ASN A 183 -0.35 1.82 -17.85
N THR A 184 -0.95 0.74 -17.35
CA THR A 184 -2.15 0.82 -16.50
C THR A 184 -1.82 1.35 -15.10
N ILE A 185 -0.70 0.91 -14.51
CA ILE A 185 -0.24 1.37 -13.18
C ILE A 185 0.19 2.84 -13.27
N GLN A 186 0.93 3.21 -14.31
CA GLN A 186 1.36 4.59 -14.52
C GLN A 186 0.17 5.53 -14.73
N SER A 187 -0.83 5.13 -15.50
CA SER A 187 -2.04 5.94 -15.72
C SER A 187 -2.90 6.10 -14.44
N GLU A 188 -2.89 5.12 -13.54
CA GLU A 188 -3.57 5.25 -12.23
C GLU A 188 -2.79 6.16 -11.28
N ALA A 189 -1.47 6.07 -11.24
CA ALA A 189 -0.62 6.97 -10.47
C ALA A 189 -0.75 8.43 -10.96
N ASP A 190 -0.73 8.63 -12.27
CA ASP A 190 -0.89 9.96 -12.88
C ASP A 190 -2.29 10.54 -12.62
N ARG A 191 -3.33 9.70 -12.63
CA ARG A 191 -4.72 10.10 -12.28
C ARG A 191 -4.88 10.53 -10.82
N ILE A 192 -4.17 9.87 -9.91
CA ILE A 192 -4.14 10.26 -8.49
C ILE A 192 -3.38 11.57 -8.33
N ARG A 193 -2.22 11.73 -8.99
CA ARG A 193 -1.47 13.00 -9.03
C ARG A 193 -2.32 14.17 -9.55
N GLU A 194 -3.02 13.99 -10.67
CA GLU A 194 -3.87 15.05 -11.25
C GLU A 194 -5.06 15.43 -10.37
N LYS A 195 -5.62 14.45 -9.64
CA LYS A 195 -6.76 14.67 -8.75
C LYS A 195 -6.39 15.50 -7.50
N HIS A 196 -5.13 15.40 -7.06
CA HIS A 196 -4.63 16.09 -5.86
C HIS A 196 -3.76 17.32 -6.16
N SER A 197 -3.53 17.67 -7.44
CA SER A 197 -2.78 18.89 -7.84
C SER A 197 -3.68 20.06 -8.24
N LYS A 198 -4.98 19.93 -8.07
CA LYS A 198 -6.01 21.01 -8.22
C LYS A 198 -6.57 21.38 -6.86
#